data_6aeda3e978cb351302876fa139234472
#
_entry.id   6aeda3e978cb351302876fa139234472
#
_cell.length_a   1.000
_cell.length_b   1.000
_cell.length_c   1.000
_cell.angle_alpha   90.00
_cell.angle_beta   90.00
_cell.angle_gamma   90.00
#
_symmetry.space_group_name_H-M   'P 1'
#
loop_
_entity.id
_entity.type
_entity.pdbx_description
1 polymer ?
#
loop_
_entity_poly.entity_id
_entity_poly.type
_entity_poly.pdbx_seq_one_letter_code
_entity_poly.pdbx_strand_id
1 'polypeptide(L)'
;ALKSGKPAQLSVMFSIDIYELIEQDAIVPFDDLVSTYEDKAWLYSFYPTLMENGVTEGKVWGIPFQRSTIVMYYNKDLFRKAGLNPNKPPNTWNELVSYGKKIVDSTSSWGVMIPSTGYPYWMFGALTMQNDQVLMNGDGNKTYFDHPSVVGALQYWHDLGNKHKVMPSGTIEWGTLRKNFLEGKTAIMWHSTGNLTTVKKNAKFDFGVAMLPASKRRGTPTGGGNFYIFKKSSAAEKKASMRLIKFMTSPEQAAHWSMSTGYMGVSPASYQTSALTNYVIKFPPALVARDQLKFATAELSTFQTGRVRKLLDDAIQSALTGNKTPESALKGAQSSADKLLRRYR
;
A
#
# COMPACT_ATOMS: atom_id res chain seq x y z
N ALA A 1 -17.29 14.36 -12.70
CA ALA A 1 -16.56 15.34 -13.54
C ALA A 1 -16.29 14.81 -14.95
N LEU A 2 -15.71 13.62 -15.16
CA LEU A 2 -15.46 13.06 -16.51
C LEU A 2 -16.76 12.93 -17.34
N LYS A 3 -17.83 12.41 -16.73
CA LYS A 3 -19.14 12.27 -17.38
C LYS A 3 -19.87 13.60 -17.65
N SER A 4 -19.55 14.66 -16.91
CA SER A 4 -20.16 16.00 -17.08
C SER A 4 -19.51 16.82 -18.21
N GLY A 5 -18.49 16.28 -18.89
CA GLY A 5 -17.82 16.97 -20.00
C GLY A 5 -16.83 18.09 -19.58
N LYS A 6 -16.69 18.37 -18.29
CA LYS A 6 -15.74 19.35 -17.72
C LYS A 6 -14.88 18.68 -16.65
N PRO A 7 -13.93 17.80 -16.99
CA PRO A 7 -13.00 17.25 -16.02
C PRO A 7 -12.07 18.33 -15.50
N ALA A 8 -11.48 18.06 -14.33
CA ALA A 8 -10.31 18.84 -13.89
C ALA A 8 -9.18 18.69 -14.93
N GLN A 9 -8.24 19.64 -14.96
CA GLN A 9 -7.08 19.57 -15.83
C GLN A 9 -6.09 18.50 -15.37
N LEU A 10 -6.01 18.34 -14.06
CA LEU A 10 -5.09 17.47 -13.34
C LEU A 10 -5.78 16.96 -12.06
N SER A 11 -5.48 15.74 -11.66
CA SER A 11 -5.93 15.19 -10.37
C SER A 11 -4.91 14.22 -9.81
N VAL A 12 -4.93 14.06 -8.49
CA VAL A 12 -4.34 12.88 -7.84
C VAL A 12 -5.44 11.84 -7.72
N MET A 13 -5.20 10.67 -8.29
CA MET A 13 -6.09 9.51 -8.22
C MET A 13 -5.31 8.29 -7.76
N PHE A 14 -6.01 7.24 -7.33
CA PHE A 14 -5.32 6.01 -6.97
C PHE A 14 -4.48 5.47 -8.13
N SER A 15 -3.29 5.01 -7.80
CA SER A 15 -2.37 4.45 -8.80
C SER A 15 -2.94 3.23 -9.52
N ILE A 16 -3.87 2.52 -8.88
CA ILE A 16 -4.56 1.35 -9.46
C ILE A 16 -5.59 1.70 -10.54
N ASP A 17 -5.99 2.95 -10.65
CA ASP A 17 -7.03 3.37 -11.61
C ASP A 17 -6.50 3.51 -13.05
N ILE A 18 -5.19 3.32 -13.26
CA ILE A 18 -4.49 3.56 -14.53
C ILE A 18 -5.18 2.90 -15.74
N TYR A 19 -5.51 1.60 -15.65
CA TYR A 19 -6.12 0.88 -16.76
C TYR A 19 -7.51 1.40 -17.09
N GLU A 20 -8.32 1.73 -16.08
CA GLU A 20 -9.66 2.30 -16.30
C GLU A 20 -9.59 3.70 -16.91
N LEU A 21 -8.63 4.52 -16.47
CA LEU A 21 -8.43 5.86 -17.04
C LEU A 21 -7.97 5.81 -18.50
N ILE A 22 -7.13 4.84 -18.86
CA ILE A 22 -6.68 4.62 -20.24
C ILE A 22 -7.84 4.10 -21.11
N GLU A 23 -8.59 3.10 -20.64
CA GLU A 23 -9.77 2.57 -21.37
C GLU A 23 -10.82 3.65 -21.65
N GLN A 24 -10.99 4.60 -20.73
CA GLN A 24 -11.91 5.73 -20.89
C GLN A 24 -11.35 6.85 -21.78
N ASP A 25 -10.13 6.69 -22.32
CA ASP A 25 -9.40 7.73 -23.06
C ASP A 25 -9.38 9.07 -22.31
N ALA A 26 -9.25 8.99 -20.96
CA ALA A 26 -9.43 10.13 -20.08
C ALA A 26 -8.14 10.93 -19.84
N ILE A 27 -6.98 10.28 -19.92
CA ILE A 27 -5.67 10.84 -19.56
C ILE A 27 -4.70 10.84 -20.75
N VAL A 28 -3.61 11.58 -20.63
CA VAL A 28 -2.50 11.59 -21.60
C VAL A 28 -1.25 11.02 -20.97
N PRO A 29 -0.43 10.27 -21.73
CA PRO A 29 0.86 9.83 -21.22
C PRO A 29 1.81 11.03 -21.11
N PHE A 30 2.64 11.01 -20.08
CA PHE A 30 3.64 12.05 -19.83
C PHE A 30 4.73 12.08 -20.91
N ASP A 31 4.99 10.95 -21.57
CA ASP A 31 5.93 10.85 -22.71
C ASP A 31 5.55 11.81 -23.84
N ASP A 32 4.27 12.03 -24.06
CA ASP A 32 3.77 12.95 -25.11
C ASP A 32 3.90 14.44 -24.69
N LEU A 33 4.23 14.72 -23.42
CA LEU A 33 4.35 16.08 -22.86
C LEU A 33 5.78 16.50 -22.57
N VAL A 34 6.74 15.56 -22.61
CA VAL A 34 8.16 15.82 -22.36
C VAL A 34 8.94 15.87 -23.67
N SER A 35 9.67 16.97 -23.89
CA SER A 35 10.45 17.16 -25.13
C SER A 35 11.93 17.44 -24.87
N THR A 36 12.26 18.05 -23.73
CA THR A 36 13.66 18.38 -23.39
C THR A 36 14.37 17.22 -22.70
N TYR A 37 15.69 17.28 -22.67
CA TYR A 37 16.51 16.32 -21.92
C TYR A 37 16.19 16.36 -20.42
N GLU A 38 16.04 17.56 -19.86
CA GLU A 38 15.71 17.77 -18.44
C GLU A 38 14.33 17.19 -18.08
N ASP A 39 13.36 17.35 -18.97
CA ASP A 39 12.02 16.77 -18.78
C ASP A 39 12.07 15.24 -18.73
N LYS A 40 12.83 14.63 -19.63
CA LYS A 40 13.03 13.18 -19.65
C LYS A 40 13.81 12.71 -18.44
N ALA A 41 14.86 13.41 -18.05
CA ALA A 41 15.62 13.09 -16.84
C ALA A 41 14.74 13.15 -15.58
N TRP A 42 13.87 14.17 -15.48
CA TRP A 42 12.89 14.25 -14.38
C TRP A 42 11.93 13.07 -14.41
N LEU A 43 11.41 12.64 -15.57
CA LEU A 43 10.46 11.54 -15.69
C LEU A 43 11.03 10.22 -15.13
N TYR A 44 12.34 10.02 -15.22
CA TYR A 44 13.05 8.83 -14.73
C TYR A 44 13.74 9.02 -13.37
N SER A 45 13.50 10.15 -12.68
CA SER A 45 14.15 10.44 -11.39
C SER A 45 13.48 9.80 -10.18
N PHE A 46 12.30 9.22 -10.36
CA PHE A 46 11.50 8.60 -9.30
C PHE A 46 12.00 7.19 -8.95
N TYR A 47 11.65 6.70 -7.75
CA TYR A 47 11.90 5.30 -7.42
C TYR A 47 11.19 4.38 -8.42
N PRO A 48 11.89 3.44 -9.09
CA PRO A 48 11.28 2.57 -10.11
C PRO A 48 10.05 1.81 -9.59
N THR A 49 10.13 1.28 -8.37
CA THR A 49 9.01 0.56 -7.75
C THR A 49 7.76 1.43 -7.57
N LEU A 50 7.90 2.75 -7.38
CA LEU A 50 6.76 3.66 -7.29
C LEU A 50 6.16 3.98 -8.67
N MET A 51 6.93 3.77 -9.73
CA MET A 51 6.48 3.96 -11.12
C MET A 51 5.69 2.77 -11.67
N GLU A 52 5.83 1.57 -11.08
CA GLU A 52 5.19 0.34 -11.60
C GLU A 52 3.68 0.47 -11.83
N ASN A 53 2.94 1.12 -10.93
CA ASN A 53 1.52 1.45 -11.14
C ASN A 53 1.28 2.77 -11.91
N GLY A 54 2.29 3.33 -12.53
CA GLY A 54 2.21 4.53 -13.36
C GLY A 54 2.64 4.28 -14.80
N VAL A 55 3.12 3.06 -15.11
CA VAL A 55 3.67 2.70 -16.42
C VAL A 55 2.90 1.50 -16.99
N THR A 56 2.45 1.60 -18.23
CA THR A 56 1.90 0.49 -19.00
C THR A 56 2.14 0.74 -20.48
N GLU A 57 2.25 -0.32 -21.28
CA GLU A 57 2.54 -0.26 -22.72
C GLU A 57 3.79 0.58 -23.07
N GLY A 58 4.78 0.56 -22.18
CA GLY A 58 6.03 1.32 -22.36
C GLY A 58 5.90 2.83 -22.18
N LYS A 59 4.76 3.35 -21.72
CA LYS A 59 4.51 4.78 -21.49
C LYS A 59 4.23 5.08 -20.02
N VAL A 60 4.63 6.26 -19.57
CA VAL A 60 4.34 6.80 -18.24
C VAL A 60 3.03 7.55 -18.28
N TRP A 61 2.02 7.06 -17.59
CA TRP A 61 0.69 7.65 -17.52
C TRP A 61 0.42 8.38 -16.20
N GLY A 62 1.16 8.01 -15.14
CA GLY A 62 0.96 8.59 -13.81
C GLY A 62 2.30 8.90 -13.13
N ILE A 63 2.39 10.07 -12.50
CA ILE A 63 3.57 10.50 -11.73
C ILE A 63 3.33 10.27 -10.24
N PRO A 64 4.21 9.54 -9.53
CA PRO A 64 4.03 9.23 -8.11
C PRO A 64 4.03 10.48 -7.24
N PHE A 65 3.07 10.58 -6.31
CA PHE A 65 2.95 11.70 -5.38
C PHE A 65 2.63 11.25 -3.96
N GLN A 66 1.42 10.78 -3.69
CA GLN A 66 1.00 10.31 -2.37
C GLN A 66 1.32 8.82 -2.23
N ARG A 67 2.61 8.47 -2.22
CA ARG A 67 3.01 7.06 -2.24
C ARG A 67 3.38 6.55 -0.85
N SER A 68 2.97 5.32 -0.58
CA SER A 68 3.18 4.64 0.70
C SER A 68 3.50 3.16 0.51
N THR A 69 3.95 2.51 1.57
CA THR A 69 3.88 1.07 1.75
C THR A 69 3.12 0.76 3.04
N ILE A 70 2.74 -0.49 3.23
CA ILE A 70 2.26 -0.98 4.51
C ILE A 70 3.46 -1.17 5.41
N VAL A 71 3.38 -0.65 6.64
CA VAL A 71 4.39 -0.88 7.67
C VAL A 71 3.76 -1.40 8.95
N MET A 72 4.57 -1.98 9.80
CA MET A 72 4.18 -2.48 11.10
C MET A 72 4.49 -1.42 12.15
N TYR A 73 3.44 -0.79 12.71
CA TYR A 73 3.55 0.03 13.92
C TYR A 73 3.44 -0.87 15.13
N TYR A 74 4.27 -0.66 16.15
CA TYR A 74 4.18 -1.46 17.37
C TYR A 74 4.39 -0.63 18.62
N ASN A 75 3.65 -0.98 19.68
CA ASN A 75 3.68 -0.35 21.00
C ASN A 75 4.77 -1.01 21.84
N LYS A 76 5.88 -0.30 22.06
CA LYS A 76 7.04 -0.80 22.82
C LYS A 76 6.73 -1.01 24.31
N ASP A 77 5.78 -0.25 24.86
CA ASP A 77 5.41 -0.41 26.26
C ASP A 77 4.62 -1.72 26.48
N LEU A 78 3.73 -2.08 25.54
CA LEU A 78 3.07 -3.39 25.57
C LEU A 78 4.05 -4.54 25.34
N PHE A 79 5.08 -4.33 24.51
CA PHE A 79 6.17 -5.32 24.37
C PHE A 79 6.89 -5.55 25.68
N ARG A 80 7.29 -4.47 26.38
CA ARG A 80 7.95 -4.56 27.73
C ARG A 80 7.05 -5.30 28.71
N LYS A 81 5.74 -4.98 28.77
CA LYS A 81 4.77 -5.66 29.65
C LYS A 81 4.66 -7.15 29.35
N ALA A 82 4.80 -7.56 28.09
CA ALA A 82 4.77 -8.95 27.67
C ALA A 82 6.13 -9.66 27.75
N GLY A 83 7.15 -9.05 28.36
CA GLY A 83 8.51 -9.60 28.45
C GLY A 83 9.23 -9.72 27.11
N LEU A 84 8.80 -8.94 26.11
CA LEU A 84 9.42 -8.87 24.78
C LEU A 84 10.44 -7.73 24.72
N ASN A 85 11.49 -7.93 23.91
CA ASN A 85 12.44 -6.85 23.65
C ASN A 85 11.78 -5.75 22.78
N PRO A 86 11.64 -4.51 23.28
CA PRO A 86 10.95 -3.43 22.56
C PRO A 86 11.69 -2.95 21.29
N ASN A 87 12.95 -3.37 21.12
CA ASN A 87 13.76 -3.01 19.94
C ASN A 87 13.91 -4.16 18.93
N LYS A 88 13.22 -5.30 19.16
CA LYS A 88 13.21 -6.45 18.25
C LYS A 88 11.77 -6.78 17.87
N PRO A 89 11.20 -6.04 16.90
CA PRO A 89 9.87 -6.39 16.35
C PRO A 89 9.93 -7.75 15.62
N PRO A 90 8.79 -8.46 15.49
CA PRO A 90 8.76 -9.75 14.80
C PRO A 90 9.19 -9.62 13.34
N ASN A 91 10.08 -10.50 12.89
CA ASN A 91 10.63 -10.53 11.54
C ASN A 91 10.00 -11.61 10.66
N THR A 92 9.31 -12.57 11.26
CA THR A 92 8.64 -13.68 10.57
C THR A 92 7.19 -13.82 11.01
N TRP A 93 6.38 -14.49 10.20
CA TRP A 93 5.00 -14.82 10.55
C TRP A 93 4.90 -15.64 11.85
N ASN A 94 5.83 -16.57 12.05
CA ASN A 94 5.88 -17.36 13.28
C ASN A 94 6.19 -16.50 14.51
N GLU A 95 7.14 -15.57 14.39
CA GLU A 95 7.44 -14.61 15.45
C GLU A 95 6.24 -13.69 15.71
N LEU A 96 5.52 -13.24 14.67
CA LEU A 96 4.31 -12.43 14.83
C LEU A 96 3.25 -13.15 15.68
N VAL A 97 3.01 -14.43 15.40
CA VAL A 97 2.10 -15.27 16.19
C VAL A 97 2.63 -15.46 17.62
N SER A 98 3.90 -15.80 17.79
CA SER A 98 4.51 -16.02 19.10
C SER A 98 4.46 -14.76 19.97
N TYR A 99 4.81 -13.60 19.41
CA TYR A 99 4.76 -12.31 20.11
C TYR A 99 3.30 -11.93 20.41
N GLY A 100 2.41 -12.14 19.44
CA GLY A 100 0.97 -11.89 19.61
C GLY A 100 0.39 -12.68 20.80
N LYS A 101 0.74 -13.96 20.94
CA LYS A 101 0.32 -14.79 22.08
C LYS A 101 0.83 -14.23 23.41
N LYS A 102 2.13 -13.93 23.52
CA LYS A 102 2.69 -13.35 24.74
C LYS A 102 2.01 -12.04 25.13
N ILE A 103 1.68 -11.20 24.15
CA ILE A 103 0.97 -9.94 24.42
C ILE A 103 -0.45 -10.19 24.93
N VAL A 104 -1.21 -11.08 24.28
CA VAL A 104 -2.57 -11.43 24.72
C VAL A 104 -2.56 -12.04 26.11
N ASP A 105 -1.62 -12.94 26.40
CA ASP A 105 -1.52 -13.62 27.69
C ASP A 105 -1.09 -12.68 28.84
N SER A 106 -0.34 -11.62 28.54
CA SER A 106 0.27 -10.73 29.53
C SER A 106 -0.40 -9.36 29.66
N THR A 107 -1.33 -9.04 28.75
CA THR A 107 -1.98 -7.73 28.70
C THR A 107 -3.46 -7.88 28.35
N SER A 108 -4.23 -6.79 28.43
CA SER A 108 -5.63 -6.74 27.95
C SER A 108 -5.73 -6.34 26.48
N SER A 109 -4.62 -6.42 25.72
CA SER A 109 -4.53 -5.94 24.34
C SER A 109 -4.41 -7.11 23.37
N TRP A 110 -4.90 -6.91 22.16
CA TRP A 110 -4.63 -7.82 21.06
C TRP A 110 -3.17 -7.78 20.64
N GLY A 111 -2.64 -8.91 20.18
CA GLY A 111 -1.26 -9.01 19.70
C GLY A 111 -1.04 -8.22 18.42
N VAL A 112 -1.96 -8.37 17.46
CA VAL A 112 -1.89 -7.70 16.15
C VAL A 112 -3.29 -7.37 15.65
N MET A 113 -3.41 -6.30 14.88
CA MET A 113 -4.58 -6.01 14.04
C MET A 113 -4.15 -5.65 12.63
N ILE A 114 -4.75 -6.32 11.64
CA ILE A 114 -4.60 -6.07 10.21
C ILE A 114 -5.99 -5.68 9.68
N PRO A 115 -6.16 -4.48 9.09
CA PRO A 115 -7.48 -4.04 8.66
C PRO A 115 -7.96 -4.83 7.44
N SER A 116 -9.20 -5.27 7.49
CA SER A 116 -9.85 -6.09 6.46
C SER A 116 -11.04 -5.41 5.78
N THR A 117 -11.23 -4.09 6.04
CA THR A 117 -12.13 -3.21 5.29
C THR A 117 -11.36 -2.03 4.72
N GLY A 118 -11.98 -1.23 3.87
CA GLY A 118 -11.38 -0.09 3.20
C GLY A 118 -10.44 -0.50 2.06
N TYR A 119 -9.34 -1.16 2.38
CA TYR A 119 -8.33 -1.62 1.40
C TYR A 119 -7.88 -3.06 1.68
N PRO A 120 -8.80 -4.06 1.80
CA PRO A 120 -8.42 -5.43 2.14
C PRO A 120 -7.51 -6.07 1.10
N TYR A 121 -7.76 -5.83 -0.20
CA TYR A 121 -6.90 -6.29 -1.30
C TYR A 121 -5.44 -5.85 -1.13
N TRP A 122 -5.21 -4.62 -0.61
CA TRP A 122 -3.88 -4.08 -0.42
C TRP A 122 -3.14 -4.76 0.73
N MET A 123 -3.82 -4.94 1.89
CA MET A 123 -3.27 -5.70 3.01
C MET A 123 -3.00 -7.15 2.62
N PHE A 124 -3.92 -7.76 1.89
CA PHE A 124 -3.78 -9.12 1.41
C PHE A 124 -2.62 -9.27 0.41
N GLY A 125 -2.42 -8.29 -0.46
CA GLY A 125 -1.28 -8.24 -1.37
C GLY A 125 0.07 -8.35 -0.63
N ALA A 126 0.20 -7.75 0.54
CA ALA A 126 1.42 -7.93 1.35
C ALA A 126 1.59 -9.37 1.82
N LEU A 127 0.53 -9.99 2.33
CA LEU A 127 0.57 -11.39 2.79
C LEU A 127 0.90 -12.35 1.65
N THR A 128 0.32 -12.13 0.47
CA THR A 128 0.59 -12.99 -0.70
C THR A 128 2.04 -12.84 -1.18
N MET A 129 2.57 -11.62 -1.24
CA MET A 129 3.96 -11.38 -1.61
C MET A 129 4.93 -12.01 -0.60
N GLN A 130 4.60 -11.95 0.70
CA GLN A 130 5.39 -12.60 1.75
C GLN A 130 5.37 -14.13 1.60
N ASN A 131 4.30 -14.70 1.06
CA ASN A 131 4.18 -16.12 0.75
C ASN A 131 4.62 -16.46 -0.69
N ASP A 132 5.38 -15.57 -1.31
CA ASP A 132 6.04 -15.72 -2.62
C ASP A 132 5.07 -15.79 -3.81
N GLN A 133 4.03 -14.97 -3.81
CA GLN A 133 3.15 -14.80 -4.98
C GLN A 133 2.54 -13.39 -5.05
N VAL A 134 2.48 -12.85 -6.25
CA VAL A 134 1.74 -11.61 -6.56
C VAL A 134 0.30 -11.94 -6.94
N LEU A 135 -0.59 -10.95 -6.88
CA LEU A 135 -2.01 -11.14 -7.19
C LEU A 135 -2.35 -11.03 -8.68
N MET A 136 -1.45 -10.44 -9.49
CA MET A 136 -1.68 -10.20 -10.91
C MET A 136 -0.38 -10.28 -11.72
N ASN A 137 -0.50 -10.36 -13.05
CA ASN A 137 0.64 -10.14 -13.96
C ASN A 137 0.88 -8.64 -14.22
N GLY A 138 2.03 -8.31 -14.84
CA GLY A 138 2.42 -6.94 -15.17
C GLY A 138 1.49 -6.22 -16.14
N ASP A 139 0.83 -6.96 -17.04
CA ASP A 139 -0.07 -6.42 -18.07
C ASP A 139 -1.48 -6.12 -17.53
N GLY A 140 -1.78 -6.44 -16.26
CA GLY A 140 -3.09 -6.19 -15.65
C GLY A 140 -4.26 -6.98 -16.24
N ASN A 141 -3.99 -8.04 -17.00
CA ASN A 141 -4.99 -8.85 -17.69
C ASN A 141 -5.16 -10.27 -17.14
N LYS A 142 -4.42 -10.63 -16.08
CA LYS A 142 -4.47 -11.95 -15.43
C LYS A 142 -4.28 -11.81 -13.93
N THR A 143 -5.08 -12.57 -13.18
CA THR A 143 -4.97 -12.68 -11.72
C THR A 143 -4.53 -14.09 -11.31
N TYR A 144 -4.09 -14.23 -10.04
CA TYR A 144 -3.58 -15.46 -9.45
C TYR A 144 -4.23 -15.77 -8.09
N PHE A 145 -5.52 -15.46 -7.94
CA PHE A 145 -6.21 -15.53 -6.66
C PHE A 145 -6.28 -16.94 -6.07
N ASP A 146 -6.42 -17.97 -6.91
CA ASP A 146 -6.49 -19.37 -6.50
C ASP A 146 -5.13 -20.10 -6.44
N HIS A 147 -4.03 -19.35 -6.65
CA HIS A 147 -2.69 -19.94 -6.51
C HIS A 147 -2.47 -20.45 -5.07
N PRO A 148 -1.86 -21.65 -4.85
CA PRO A 148 -1.69 -22.22 -3.51
C PRO A 148 -1.03 -21.28 -2.49
N SER A 149 -0.04 -20.48 -2.90
CA SER A 149 0.58 -19.48 -2.02
C SER A 149 -0.38 -18.35 -1.63
N VAL A 150 -1.33 -17.96 -2.52
CA VAL A 150 -2.35 -16.96 -2.23
C VAL A 150 -3.39 -17.52 -1.27
N VAL A 151 -3.84 -18.74 -1.50
CA VAL A 151 -4.75 -19.46 -0.58
C VAL A 151 -4.11 -19.60 0.79
N GLY A 152 -2.84 -20.02 0.87
CA GLY A 152 -2.10 -20.15 2.13
C GLY A 152 -1.95 -18.80 2.87
N ALA A 153 -1.81 -17.70 2.15
CA ALA A 153 -1.75 -16.35 2.75
C ALA A 153 -3.09 -15.95 3.37
N LEU A 154 -4.22 -16.26 2.72
CA LEU A 154 -5.55 -15.98 3.30
C LEU A 154 -5.85 -16.90 4.48
N GLN A 155 -5.42 -18.16 4.41
CA GLN A 155 -5.52 -19.10 5.54
C GLN A 155 -4.74 -18.58 6.76
N TYR A 156 -3.51 -18.09 6.56
CA TYR A 156 -2.73 -17.49 7.63
C TYR A 156 -3.45 -16.29 8.26
N TRP A 157 -3.99 -15.36 7.44
CA TRP A 157 -4.74 -14.21 7.95
C TRP A 157 -5.96 -14.63 8.76
N HIS A 158 -6.75 -15.58 8.24
CA HIS A 158 -7.87 -16.19 8.96
C HIS A 158 -7.43 -16.82 10.29
N ASP A 159 -6.31 -17.54 10.29
CA ASP A 159 -5.79 -18.27 11.45
C ASP A 159 -5.30 -17.34 12.58
N LEU A 160 -4.84 -16.12 12.27
CA LEU A 160 -4.48 -15.15 13.29
C LEU A 160 -5.61 -14.87 14.28
N GLY A 161 -6.84 -14.80 13.79
CA GLY A 161 -8.03 -14.60 14.63
C GLY A 161 -8.63 -15.91 15.15
N ASN A 162 -8.80 -16.90 14.27
CA ASN A 162 -9.62 -18.07 14.57
C ASN A 162 -8.87 -19.20 15.26
N LYS A 163 -7.59 -19.41 14.91
CA LYS A 163 -6.77 -20.49 15.46
C LYS A 163 -5.81 -19.97 16.53
N HIS A 164 -5.08 -18.90 16.22
CA HIS A 164 -4.03 -18.38 17.11
C HIS A 164 -4.56 -17.44 18.17
N LYS A 165 -5.74 -16.85 17.97
CA LYS A 165 -6.41 -15.92 18.90
C LYS A 165 -5.53 -14.71 19.26
N VAL A 166 -4.67 -14.27 18.34
CA VAL A 166 -3.79 -13.10 18.53
C VAL A 166 -4.37 -11.82 17.94
N MET A 167 -5.48 -11.94 17.21
CA MET A 167 -6.22 -10.88 16.53
C MET A 167 -7.72 -11.10 16.74
N PRO A 168 -8.58 -10.07 16.76
CA PRO A 168 -10.03 -10.27 16.68
C PRO A 168 -10.40 -11.12 15.46
N SER A 169 -11.34 -12.05 15.61
CA SER A 169 -11.94 -12.75 14.48
C SER A 169 -12.90 -11.84 13.72
N GLY A 170 -13.16 -12.15 12.44
CA GLY A 170 -14.02 -11.36 11.57
C GLY A 170 -13.32 -10.14 10.95
N THR A 171 -14.07 -9.06 10.72
CA THR A 171 -13.57 -7.89 10.03
C THR A 171 -13.03 -6.82 10.98
N ILE A 172 -11.95 -6.15 10.56
CA ILE A 172 -11.32 -5.04 11.27
C ILE A 172 -11.41 -3.81 10.39
N GLU A 173 -12.04 -2.75 10.93
CA GLU A 173 -12.27 -1.50 10.23
C GLU A 173 -10.97 -0.69 10.04
N TRP A 174 -10.69 -0.30 8.80
CA TRP A 174 -9.57 0.56 8.43
C TRP A 174 -9.58 1.90 9.20
N GLY A 175 -10.74 2.58 9.22
CA GLY A 175 -10.86 3.91 9.78
C GLY A 175 -10.65 3.98 11.29
N THR A 176 -11.03 2.93 12.01
CA THR A 176 -10.96 2.85 13.47
C THR A 176 -9.68 2.21 13.98
N LEU A 177 -8.94 1.47 13.15
CA LEU A 177 -7.75 0.74 13.58
C LEU A 177 -6.68 1.64 14.19
N ARG A 178 -6.39 2.81 13.58
CA ARG A 178 -5.43 3.76 14.14
C ARG A 178 -5.83 4.22 15.54
N LYS A 179 -7.12 4.48 15.78
CA LYS A 179 -7.65 4.82 17.11
C LYS A 179 -7.40 3.66 18.09
N ASN A 180 -7.72 2.43 17.70
CA ASN A 180 -7.48 1.25 18.53
C ASN A 180 -6.00 1.11 18.92
N PHE A 181 -5.07 1.37 17.99
CA PHE A 181 -3.64 1.36 18.27
C PHE A 181 -3.25 2.47 19.27
N LEU A 182 -3.71 3.70 19.05
CA LEU A 182 -3.43 4.85 19.92
C LEU A 182 -4.02 4.69 21.33
N GLU A 183 -5.10 3.95 21.48
CA GLU A 183 -5.73 3.58 22.76
C GLU A 183 -5.09 2.34 23.41
N GLY A 184 -4.07 1.74 22.77
CA GLY A 184 -3.40 0.54 23.28
C GLY A 184 -4.21 -0.74 23.21
N LYS A 185 -5.30 -0.79 22.43
CA LYS A 185 -6.13 -2.00 22.25
C LYS A 185 -5.45 -3.08 21.42
N THR A 186 -4.40 -2.74 20.70
CA THR A 186 -3.53 -3.67 19.98
C THR A 186 -2.08 -3.26 20.13
N ALA A 187 -1.19 -4.23 20.28
CA ALA A 187 0.23 -3.96 20.38
C ALA A 187 0.88 -3.76 19.00
N ILE A 188 0.36 -4.42 17.97
CA ILE A 188 0.87 -4.30 16.60
C ILE A 188 -0.27 -3.89 15.68
N MET A 189 -0.02 -2.91 14.82
CA MET A 189 -0.93 -2.46 13.78
C MET A 189 -0.21 -2.46 12.43
N TRP A 190 -0.79 -3.12 11.42
CA TRP A 190 -0.36 -2.93 10.04
C TRP A 190 -1.17 -1.78 9.44
N HIS A 191 -0.48 -0.79 8.91
CA HIS A 191 -1.15 0.36 8.30
C HIS A 191 -0.24 1.09 7.31
N SER A 192 -0.84 1.96 6.52
CA SER A 192 -0.11 2.86 5.62
C SER A 192 0.87 3.76 6.37
N THR A 193 2.04 4.02 5.77
CA THR A 193 2.96 5.07 6.21
C THR A 193 2.34 6.47 6.21
N GLY A 194 1.29 6.72 5.42
CA GLY A 194 0.52 7.96 5.48
C GLY A 194 -0.09 8.27 6.87
N ASN A 195 -0.08 7.32 7.80
CA ASN A 195 -0.47 7.54 9.19
C ASN A 195 0.70 7.91 10.12
N LEU A 196 1.94 7.87 9.66
CA LEU A 196 3.13 8.00 10.50
C LEU A 196 3.15 9.29 11.31
N THR A 197 2.88 10.42 10.65
CA THR A 197 2.86 11.73 11.34
C THR A 197 1.72 11.82 12.35
N THR A 198 0.56 11.24 12.04
CA THR A 198 -0.56 11.20 12.98
C THR A 198 -0.25 10.33 14.19
N VAL A 199 0.36 9.17 14.00
CA VAL A 199 0.79 8.30 15.11
C VAL A 199 1.86 9.01 15.94
N LYS A 200 2.87 9.62 15.30
CA LYS A 200 3.91 10.39 16.00
C LYS A 200 3.35 11.50 16.89
N LYS A 201 2.32 12.21 16.40
CA LYS A 201 1.69 13.32 17.16
C LYS A 201 0.80 12.87 18.31
N ASN A 202 0.17 11.71 18.20
CA ASN A 202 -0.91 11.32 19.11
C ASN A 202 -0.59 10.11 20.00
N ALA A 203 0.44 9.33 19.72
CA ALA A 203 0.84 8.23 20.59
C ALA A 203 1.34 8.77 21.95
N LYS A 204 0.74 8.26 23.02
CA LYS A 204 1.11 8.57 24.42
C LYS A 204 2.02 7.50 25.03
N PHE A 205 2.63 6.66 24.18
CA PHE A 205 3.52 5.57 24.54
C PHE A 205 4.70 5.54 23.58
N ASP A 206 5.77 4.87 23.96
CA ASP A 206 6.91 4.62 23.08
C ASP A 206 6.51 3.64 21.99
N PHE A 207 6.68 4.01 20.73
CA PHE A 207 6.33 3.17 19.59
C PHE A 207 7.50 3.00 18.64
N GLY A 208 7.45 1.92 17.89
CA GLY A 208 8.35 1.66 16.78
C GLY A 208 7.59 1.47 15.47
N VAL A 209 8.35 1.56 14.40
CA VAL A 209 7.90 1.18 13.05
C VAL A 209 8.89 0.19 12.49
N ALA A 210 8.40 -0.86 11.85
CA ALA A 210 9.23 -1.89 11.25
C ALA A 210 8.69 -2.31 9.89
N MET A 211 9.56 -2.91 9.08
CA MET A 211 9.14 -3.60 7.87
C MET A 211 8.21 -4.76 8.23
N LEU A 212 7.33 -5.12 7.31
CA LEU A 212 6.46 -6.27 7.50
C LEU A 212 7.27 -7.57 7.66
N PRO A 213 6.77 -8.53 8.48
CA PRO A 213 7.43 -9.81 8.69
C PRO A 213 7.39 -10.69 7.43
N ALA A 214 8.36 -11.58 7.30
CA ALA A 214 8.44 -12.52 6.20
C ALA A 214 7.72 -13.84 6.51
N SER A 215 7.20 -14.48 5.44
CA SER A 215 6.94 -15.91 5.39
C SER A 215 8.11 -16.57 4.64
N LYS A 216 7.94 -16.80 3.35
CA LYS A 216 9.03 -17.31 2.47
C LYS A 216 10.02 -16.19 2.12
N ARG A 217 9.53 -14.95 1.98
CA ARG A 217 10.33 -13.73 1.75
C ARG A 217 9.67 -12.52 2.34
N ARG A 218 10.34 -11.38 2.34
CA ARG A 218 9.68 -10.10 2.61
C ARG A 218 8.89 -9.65 1.38
N GLY A 219 7.79 -8.95 1.62
CA GLY A 219 6.97 -8.41 0.53
C GLY A 219 5.95 -7.39 1.04
N THR A 220 5.68 -6.38 0.21
CA THR A 220 4.61 -5.39 0.42
C THR A 220 4.24 -4.78 -0.92
N PRO A 221 2.98 -4.49 -1.20
CA PRO A 221 2.63 -3.62 -2.33
C PRO A 221 2.98 -2.17 -2.01
N THR A 222 3.35 -1.40 -3.04
CA THR A 222 3.23 0.06 -2.96
C THR A 222 1.76 0.44 -2.94
N GLY A 223 1.42 1.67 -2.56
CA GLY A 223 0.05 2.15 -2.56
C GLY A 223 -0.02 3.65 -2.62
N GLY A 224 -1.22 4.16 -2.81
CA GLY A 224 -1.50 5.59 -2.80
C GLY A 224 -1.83 6.16 -4.16
N GLY A 225 -1.53 7.45 -4.38
CA GLY A 225 -1.98 8.20 -5.56
C GLY A 225 -0.87 8.71 -6.43
N ASN A 226 -1.19 8.79 -7.73
CA ASN A 226 -0.37 9.42 -8.76
C ASN A 226 -1.07 10.68 -9.28
N PHE A 227 -0.28 11.63 -9.80
CA PHE A 227 -0.81 12.69 -10.65
C PHE A 227 -1.16 12.16 -12.04
N TYR A 228 -2.30 12.59 -12.56
CA TYR A 228 -2.76 12.32 -13.92
C TYR A 228 -3.20 13.63 -14.58
N ILE A 229 -2.82 13.83 -15.85
CA ILE A 229 -3.26 14.98 -16.66
C ILE A 229 -4.37 14.51 -17.61
N PHE A 230 -5.50 15.22 -17.58
CA PHE A 230 -6.67 14.83 -18.39
C PHE A 230 -6.55 15.27 -19.85
N LYS A 231 -6.94 14.37 -20.77
CA LYS A 231 -6.78 14.52 -22.20
C LYS A 231 -7.49 15.76 -22.75
N LYS A 232 -8.68 16.08 -22.22
CA LYS A 232 -9.51 17.21 -22.67
C LYS A 232 -8.97 18.58 -22.28
N SER A 233 -7.89 18.66 -21.52
CA SER A 233 -7.22 19.93 -21.18
C SER A 233 -6.58 20.54 -22.44
N SER A 234 -6.62 21.86 -22.55
CA SER A 234 -5.90 22.61 -23.58
C SER A 234 -4.39 22.44 -23.45
N ALA A 235 -3.65 22.79 -24.49
CA ALA A 235 -2.17 22.75 -24.47
C ALA A 235 -1.59 23.64 -23.36
N ALA A 236 -2.18 24.82 -23.14
CA ALA A 236 -1.77 25.74 -22.07
C ALA A 236 -2.00 25.15 -20.67
N GLU A 237 -3.14 24.51 -20.45
CA GLU A 237 -3.48 23.85 -19.17
C GLU A 237 -2.59 22.63 -18.92
N LYS A 238 -2.30 21.81 -19.93
CA LYS A 238 -1.35 20.69 -19.82
C LYS A 238 0.05 21.20 -19.43
N LYS A 239 0.52 22.28 -20.07
CA LYS A 239 1.81 22.92 -19.72
C LYS A 239 1.82 23.45 -18.29
N ALA A 240 0.73 24.07 -17.83
CA ALA A 240 0.61 24.55 -16.45
C ALA A 240 0.57 23.38 -15.46
N SER A 241 -0.17 22.30 -15.76
CA SER A 241 -0.22 21.08 -14.97
C SER A 241 1.16 20.43 -14.83
N MET A 242 1.93 20.35 -15.93
CA MET A 242 3.31 19.85 -15.92
C MET A 242 4.20 20.65 -14.96
N ARG A 243 4.12 22.00 -15.01
CA ARG A 243 4.89 22.86 -14.09
C ARG A 243 4.52 22.61 -12.63
N LEU A 244 3.21 22.48 -12.33
CA LEU A 244 2.75 22.19 -10.98
C LEU A 244 3.24 20.80 -10.50
N ILE A 245 3.12 19.77 -11.33
CA ILE A 245 3.59 18.41 -10.98
C ILE A 245 5.10 18.43 -10.70
N LYS A 246 5.90 19.03 -11.57
CA LYS A 246 7.34 19.15 -11.36
C LYS A 246 7.68 19.89 -10.06
N PHE A 247 6.98 20.98 -9.76
CA PHE A 247 7.13 21.68 -8.49
C PHE A 247 6.80 20.78 -7.30
N MET A 248 5.63 20.12 -7.32
CA MET A 248 5.15 19.27 -6.23
C MET A 248 6.03 18.02 -6.02
N THR A 249 6.71 17.55 -7.06
CA THR A 249 7.61 16.38 -7.03
C THR A 249 9.08 16.75 -6.99
N SER A 250 9.43 18.05 -6.90
CA SER A 250 10.81 18.47 -6.64
C SER A 250 11.32 17.87 -5.34
N PRO A 251 12.64 17.66 -5.19
CA PRO A 251 13.20 17.06 -3.99
C PRO A 251 12.73 17.73 -2.69
N GLU A 252 12.70 19.06 -2.66
CA GLU A 252 12.32 19.86 -1.48
C GLU A 252 10.83 19.69 -1.14
N GLN A 253 9.95 19.74 -2.16
CA GLN A 253 8.51 19.59 -1.93
C GLN A 253 8.15 18.16 -1.56
N ALA A 254 8.76 17.16 -2.19
CA ALA A 254 8.59 15.75 -1.83
C ALA A 254 9.10 15.46 -0.41
N ALA A 255 10.22 16.07 0.00
CA ALA A 255 10.72 16.00 1.36
C ALA A 255 9.76 16.66 2.36
N HIS A 256 9.26 17.86 2.06
CA HIS A 256 8.27 18.56 2.89
C HIS A 256 6.98 17.73 3.04
N TRP A 257 6.47 17.18 1.94
CA TRP A 257 5.29 16.30 1.96
C TRP A 257 5.50 15.07 2.84
N SER A 258 6.66 14.42 2.70
CA SER A 258 7.02 13.26 3.51
C SER A 258 7.04 13.57 5.00
N MET A 259 7.70 14.64 5.42
CA MET A 259 7.79 15.06 6.82
C MET A 259 6.42 15.46 7.41
N SER A 260 5.56 16.08 6.59
CA SER A 260 4.26 16.59 7.03
C SER A 260 3.19 15.51 7.17
N THR A 261 3.27 14.45 6.35
CA THR A 261 2.21 13.44 6.24
C THR A 261 2.64 12.04 6.68
N GLY A 262 3.89 11.67 6.40
CA GLY A 262 4.41 10.30 6.54
C GLY A 262 4.37 9.50 5.24
N TYR A 263 3.83 10.04 4.15
CA TYR A 263 4.06 9.47 2.83
C TYR A 263 5.55 9.50 2.48
N MET A 264 5.99 8.64 1.57
CA MET A 264 7.40 8.60 1.18
C MET A 264 7.78 9.80 0.32
N GLY A 265 9.03 10.25 0.42
CA GLY A 265 9.66 11.03 -0.65
C GLY A 265 9.72 10.16 -1.91
N VAL A 266 9.22 10.67 -3.03
CA VAL A 266 9.01 9.87 -4.25
C VAL A 266 10.27 9.62 -5.08
N SER A 267 11.38 10.29 -4.75
CA SER A 267 12.67 10.16 -5.45
C SER A 267 13.83 10.01 -4.47
N PRO A 268 14.95 9.39 -4.87
CA PRO A 268 16.18 9.38 -4.07
C PRO A 268 16.65 10.78 -3.66
N ALA A 269 16.53 11.76 -4.55
CA ALA A 269 16.94 13.14 -4.31
C ALA A 269 16.18 13.79 -3.15
N SER A 270 14.92 13.41 -2.89
CA SER A 270 14.16 13.95 -1.76
C SER A 270 14.79 13.59 -0.41
N TYR A 271 15.42 12.41 -0.28
CA TYR A 271 16.11 11.97 0.93
C TYR A 271 17.53 12.56 1.07
N GLN A 272 18.03 13.24 0.04
CA GLN A 272 19.33 13.97 0.06
C GLN A 272 19.16 15.44 0.45
N THR A 273 17.93 15.94 0.55
CA THR A 273 17.67 17.30 1.04
C THR A 273 18.08 17.41 2.51
N SER A 274 18.67 18.55 2.89
CA SER A 274 19.08 18.79 4.29
C SER A 274 17.92 18.67 5.26
N ALA A 275 16.71 19.09 4.85
CA ALA A 275 15.52 19.03 5.70
C ALA A 275 15.12 17.58 6.03
N LEU A 276 14.98 16.71 5.01
CA LEU A 276 14.58 15.32 5.24
C LEU A 276 15.70 14.51 5.88
N THR A 277 16.98 14.75 5.51
CA THR A 277 18.14 14.13 6.16
C THR A 277 18.16 14.40 7.67
N ASN A 278 18.01 15.66 8.08
CA ASN A 278 17.97 16.04 9.49
C ASN A 278 16.72 15.46 10.21
N TYR A 279 15.60 15.38 9.50
CA TYR A 279 14.37 14.81 10.06
C TYR A 279 14.53 13.30 10.36
N VAL A 280 15.08 12.52 9.42
CA VAL A 280 15.22 11.07 9.58
C VAL A 280 16.29 10.69 10.60
N ILE A 281 17.32 11.51 10.79
CA ILE A 281 18.28 11.34 11.89
C ILE A 281 17.58 11.42 13.26
N LYS A 282 16.67 12.39 13.43
CA LYS A 282 15.89 12.57 14.66
C LYS A 282 14.71 11.62 14.79
N PHE A 283 14.24 11.09 13.68
CA PHE A 283 13.07 10.21 13.61
C PHE A 283 13.27 9.08 12.59
N PRO A 284 14.12 8.08 12.89
CA PRO A 284 14.43 6.96 11.98
C PRO A 284 13.24 6.17 11.46
N PRO A 285 12.08 6.07 12.17
CA PRO A 285 10.88 5.42 11.64
C PRO A 285 10.41 5.91 10.26
N ALA A 286 10.73 7.15 9.89
CA ALA A 286 10.42 7.71 8.57
C ALA A 286 11.17 7.05 7.40
N LEU A 287 12.23 6.29 7.67
CA LEU A 287 13.00 5.56 6.65
C LEU A 287 12.42 4.17 6.32
N VAL A 288 11.61 3.60 7.20
CA VAL A 288 11.20 2.19 7.09
C VAL A 288 10.50 1.90 5.76
N ALA A 289 9.59 2.77 5.32
CA ALA A 289 8.90 2.59 4.05
C ALA A 289 9.84 2.68 2.84
N ARG A 290 10.78 3.63 2.84
CA ARG A 290 11.81 3.75 1.79
C ARG A 290 12.68 2.49 1.75
N ASP A 291 13.17 2.05 2.89
CA ASP A 291 14.08 0.90 2.99
C ASP A 291 13.37 -0.42 2.63
N GLN A 292 12.03 -0.45 2.74
CA GLN A 292 11.19 -1.58 2.36
C GLN A 292 10.93 -1.65 0.84
N LEU A 293 11.17 -0.57 0.06
CA LEU A 293 10.94 -0.54 -1.39
C LEU A 293 11.66 -1.66 -2.15
N LYS A 294 12.83 -2.09 -1.71
CA LYS A 294 13.56 -3.21 -2.33
C LYS A 294 12.83 -4.56 -2.25
N PHE A 295 11.79 -4.64 -1.44
CA PHE A 295 10.90 -5.81 -1.31
C PHE A 295 9.47 -5.51 -1.79
N ALA A 296 9.25 -4.32 -2.33
CA ALA A 296 7.94 -3.90 -2.79
C ALA A 296 7.76 -4.12 -4.29
N THR A 297 6.51 -4.15 -4.72
CA THR A 297 6.09 -4.13 -6.13
C THR A 297 4.74 -3.44 -6.26
N ALA A 298 4.23 -3.35 -7.49
CA ALA A 298 2.92 -2.77 -7.79
C ALA A 298 1.80 -3.36 -6.91
N GLU A 299 0.85 -2.53 -6.52
CA GLU A 299 -0.42 -2.99 -5.95
C GLU A 299 -1.35 -3.53 -7.05
N LEU A 300 -2.36 -4.32 -6.66
CA LEU A 300 -3.33 -4.92 -7.58
C LEU A 300 -4.00 -3.85 -8.44
N SER A 301 -3.64 -3.84 -9.71
CA SER A 301 -4.18 -2.93 -10.74
C SER A 301 -4.40 -3.73 -12.03
N THR A 302 -5.64 -3.83 -12.47
CA THR A 302 -6.02 -4.63 -13.65
C THR A 302 -6.99 -3.85 -14.53
N PHE A 303 -7.17 -4.28 -15.75
CA PHE A 303 -8.39 -3.92 -16.48
C PHE A 303 -9.60 -4.26 -15.61
N GLN A 304 -10.68 -3.48 -15.72
CA GLN A 304 -11.88 -3.63 -14.86
C GLN A 304 -11.56 -3.59 -13.35
N THR A 305 -10.55 -2.79 -12.94
CA THR A 305 -9.99 -2.76 -11.57
C THR A 305 -11.06 -2.74 -10.49
N GLY A 306 -12.07 -1.88 -10.60
CA GLY A 306 -13.13 -1.78 -9.58
C GLY A 306 -13.91 -3.09 -9.37
N ARG A 307 -14.18 -3.82 -10.46
CA ARG A 307 -14.90 -5.10 -10.42
C ARG A 307 -14.01 -6.24 -9.92
N VAL A 308 -12.79 -6.33 -10.44
CA VAL A 308 -11.81 -7.37 -10.04
C VAL A 308 -11.46 -7.23 -8.56
N ARG A 309 -11.20 -6.01 -8.10
CA ARG A 309 -10.94 -5.71 -6.69
C ARG A 309 -12.11 -6.11 -5.81
N LYS A 310 -13.35 -5.77 -6.20
CA LYS A 310 -14.54 -6.16 -5.42
C LYS A 310 -14.66 -7.67 -5.27
N LEU A 311 -14.37 -8.46 -6.30
CA LEU A 311 -14.39 -9.93 -6.21
C LEU A 311 -13.39 -10.44 -5.18
N LEU A 312 -12.20 -9.88 -5.13
CA LEU A 312 -11.18 -10.24 -4.16
C LEU A 312 -11.56 -9.78 -2.74
N ASP A 313 -12.04 -8.54 -2.59
CA ASP A 313 -12.47 -7.99 -1.30
C ASP A 313 -13.61 -8.81 -0.67
N ASP A 314 -14.60 -9.20 -1.50
CA ASP A 314 -15.72 -10.06 -1.07
C ASP A 314 -15.24 -11.47 -0.65
N ALA A 315 -14.25 -12.02 -1.37
CA ALA A 315 -13.66 -13.33 -1.03
C ALA A 315 -12.89 -13.27 0.29
N ILE A 316 -12.08 -12.24 0.50
CA ILE A 316 -11.34 -12.02 1.75
C ILE A 316 -12.32 -11.90 2.91
N GLN A 317 -13.34 -11.06 2.79
CA GLN A 317 -14.35 -10.87 3.83
C GLN A 317 -15.09 -12.17 4.14
N SER A 318 -15.52 -12.91 3.11
CA SER A 318 -16.23 -14.18 3.27
C SER A 318 -15.39 -15.22 4.01
N ALA A 319 -14.06 -15.26 3.74
CA ALA A 319 -13.15 -16.16 4.44
C ALA A 319 -12.93 -15.73 5.90
N LEU A 320 -12.66 -14.46 6.15
CA LEU A 320 -12.37 -13.96 7.50
C LEU A 320 -13.57 -14.05 8.44
N THR A 321 -14.79 -13.96 7.91
CA THR A 321 -16.04 -14.15 8.69
C THR A 321 -16.47 -15.61 8.82
N GLY A 322 -15.75 -16.55 8.22
CA GLY A 322 -16.05 -17.98 8.29
C GLY A 322 -17.19 -18.47 7.39
N ASN A 323 -17.70 -17.60 6.49
CA ASN A 323 -18.79 -17.97 5.56
C ASN A 323 -18.32 -18.94 4.47
N LYS A 324 -17.03 -18.89 4.10
CA LYS A 324 -16.38 -19.81 3.16
C LYS A 324 -14.99 -20.16 3.64
N THR A 325 -14.45 -21.29 3.19
CA THR A 325 -13.01 -21.55 3.34
C THR A 325 -12.22 -20.60 2.46
N PRO A 326 -10.99 -20.21 2.83
CA PRO A 326 -10.09 -19.39 2.00
C PRO A 326 -9.97 -19.92 0.57
N GLU A 327 -9.81 -21.22 0.39
CA GLU A 327 -9.71 -21.86 -0.92
C GLU A 327 -10.97 -21.67 -1.76
N SER A 328 -12.15 -21.98 -1.20
CA SER A 328 -13.43 -21.86 -1.90
C SER A 328 -13.74 -20.40 -2.27
N ALA A 329 -13.43 -19.45 -1.38
CA ALA A 329 -13.66 -18.04 -1.62
C ALA A 329 -12.78 -17.52 -2.78
N LEU A 330 -11.48 -17.81 -2.75
CA LEU A 330 -10.53 -17.36 -3.76
C LEU A 330 -10.72 -18.03 -5.11
N LYS A 331 -11.06 -19.33 -5.14
CA LYS A 331 -11.39 -20.05 -6.39
C LYS A 331 -12.61 -19.44 -7.09
N GLY A 332 -13.64 -19.04 -6.34
CA GLY A 332 -14.80 -18.33 -6.88
C GLY A 332 -14.45 -16.95 -7.43
N ALA A 333 -13.61 -16.20 -6.71
CA ALA A 333 -13.13 -14.90 -7.14
C ALA A 333 -12.28 -15.02 -8.42
N GLN A 334 -11.35 -16.00 -8.50
CA GLN A 334 -10.52 -16.26 -9.68
C GLN A 334 -11.38 -16.57 -10.91
N SER A 335 -12.33 -17.49 -10.80
CA SER A 335 -13.22 -17.85 -11.91
C SER A 335 -14.00 -16.65 -12.45
N SER A 336 -14.43 -15.75 -11.56
CA SER A 336 -15.15 -14.53 -11.93
C SER A 336 -14.23 -13.47 -12.54
N ALA A 337 -13.01 -13.31 -12.01
CA ALA A 337 -12.00 -12.42 -12.55
C ALA A 337 -11.54 -12.86 -13.96
N ASP A 338 -11.37 -14.16 -14.20
CA ASP A 338 -11.03 -14.72 -15.52
C ASP A 338 -12.08 -14.37 -16.58
N LYS A 339 -13.36 -14.40 -16.22
CA LYS A 339 -14.45 -14.01 -17.15
C LYS A 339 -14.37 -12.53 -17.49
N LEU A 340 -14.09 -11.67 -16.49
CA LEU A 340 -13.98 -10.22 -16.71
C LEU A 340 -12.77 -9.86 -17.56
N LEU A 341 -11.65 -10.54 -17.36
CA LEU A 341 -10.37 -10.22 -17.99
C LEU A 341 -10.15 -10.91 -19.35
N ARG A 342 -11.05 -11.85 -19.74
CA ARG A 342 -10.89 -12.66 -20.98
C ARG A 342 -10.65 -11.81 -22.24
N ARG A 343 -11.33 -10.68 -22.37
CA ARG A 343 -11.24 -9.82 -23.57
C ARG A 343 -9.92 -9.03 -23.66
N TYR A 344 -9.11 -9.03 -22.60
CA TYR A 344 -7.84 -8.28 -22.52
C TYR A 344 -6.60 -9.19 -22.63
N ARG A 345 -6.80 -10.49 -22.86
CA ARG A 345 -5.77 -11.51 -23.06
C ARG A 345 -5.38 -11.72 -24.50
#